data_1dd7a535e8656ff8b88d094b452c6c71
#
_entry.id   1dd7a535e8656ff8b88d094b452c6c71
#
_cell.length_a   1.000
_cell.length_b   1.000
_cell.length_c   1.000
_cell.angle_alpha   90.00
_cell.angle_beta   90.00
_cell.angle_gamma   90.00
#
_symmetry.space_group_name_H-M   'P 1'
#
loop_
_entity.id
_entity.type
_entity.pdbx_description
1 polymer ?
#
loop_
_entity_poly.entity_id
_entity_poly.type
_entity_poly.pdbx_seq_one_letter_code
_entity_poly.pdbx_strand_id
1 'polypeptide(L)' 'MRLSIVIPVLNEADGIERFLSSLQSLRRQGHEVIVADGGSNDGTAQRAASLADHVIQ' A
#
# COMPACT_ATOMS: atom_id res chain seq x y z
N MET A 1 -7.19 12.71 14.94
CA MET A 1 -5.77 12.56 14.55
C MET A 1 -5.69 11.79 13.25
N ARG A 2 -4.85 12.27 12.34
CA ARG A 2 -4.60 11.56 11.07
C ARG A 2 -3.19 10.96 11.09
N LEU A 3 -3.09 9.68 10.74
CA LEU A 3 -1.81 8.99 10.62
C LEU A 3 -1.48 8.77 9.16
N SER A 4 -0.18 8.80 8.86
CA SER A 4 0.35 8.34 7.59
C SER A 4 1.06 7.02 7.84
N ILE A 5 0.55 5.96 7.25
CA ILE A 5 1.08 4.62 7.45
C ILE A 5 1.94 4.29 6.25
N VAL A 6 3.26 4.17 6.46
CA VAL A 6 4.21 3.91 5.40
C VAL A 6 4.58 2.43 5.41
N ILE A 7 4.40 1.76 4.29
CA ILE A 7 4.60 0.32 4.17
C ILE A 7 5.67 0.07 3.10
N PRO A 8 6.89 -0.30 3.52
CA PRO A 8 7.93 -0.68 2.56
C PRO A 8 7.65 -2.06 2.00
N VAL A 9 7.75 -2.21 0.69
CA VAL A 9 7.50 -3.49 0.02
C VAL A 9 8.57 -3.75 -1.03
N LEU A 10 8.79 -5.03 -1.33
CA LEU A 10 9.65 -5.47 -2.42
C LEU A 10 9.16 -6.83 -2.89
N ASN A 11 8.68 -6.90 -4.14
CA ASN A 11 8.22 -8.14 -4.78
C ASN A 11 7.17 -8.88 -3.92
N GLU A 12 6.12 -8.17 -3.56
CA GLU A 12 5.04 -8.67 -2.73
C GLU A 12 3.71 -8.81 -3.49
N ALA A 13 3.78 -8.99 -4.82
CA ALA A 13 2.57 -8.98 -5.65
C ALA A 13 1.52 -10.00 -5.18
N ASP A 14 1.96 -11.17 -4.70
CA ASP A 14 1.02 -12.23 -4.30
C ASP A 14 0.23 -11.88 -3.04
N GLY A 15 0.78 -11.06 -2.15
CA GLY A 15 0.14 -10.77 -0.86
C GLY A 15 -0.28 -9.33 -0.66
N ILE A 16 0.13 -8.42 -1.56
CA ILE A 16 -0.04 -6.99 -1.31
C ILE A 16 -1.51 -6.58 -1.29
N GLU A 17 -2.33 -7.14 -2.16
CA GLU A 17 -3.74 -6.77 -2.22
C GLU A 17 -4.48 -7.22 -0.96
N ARG A 18 -4.21 -8.43 -0.49
CA ARG A 18 -4.83 -8.94 0.73
C ARG A 18 -4.40 -8.09 1.93
N PHE A 19 -3.11 -7.78 2.01
CA PHE A 19 -2.61 -6.98 3.11
C PHE A 19 -3.23 -5.59 3.12
N LEU A 20 -3.22 -4.90 1.98
CA LEU A 20 -3.79 -3.56 1.89
C LEU A 20 -5.31 -3.57 2.10
N SER A 21 -6.01 -4.63 1.68
CA SER A 21 -7.44 -4.74 1.93
C SER A 21 -7.75 -4.70 3.42
N SER A 22 -6.87 -5.27 4.26
CA SER A 22 -7.06 -5.25 5.71
C SER A 22 -6.91 -3.85 6.31
N LEU A 23 -6.33 -2.91 5.57
CA LEU A 23 -6.11 -1.54 6.05
C LEU A 23 -7.15 -0.55 5.56
N GLN A 24 -8.14 -0.99 4.78
CA GLN A 24 -9.10 -0.06 4.18
C GLN A 24 -9.98 0.63 5.22
N SER A 25 -10.21 0.00 6.37
CA SER A 25 -10.97 0.65 7.45
C SER A 25 -10.22 1.88 7.98
N LEU A 26 -8.90 1.83 8.01
CA LEU A 26 -8.08 2.97 8.43
C LEU A 26 -8.22 4.12 7.44
N ARG A 27 -8.22 3.82 6.13
CA ARG A 27 -8.43 4.85 5.11
C ARG A 27 -9.81 5.50 5.27
N ARG A 28 -10.83 4.70 5.55
CA ARG A 28 -12.20 5.22 5.77
C ARG A 28 -12.28 6.13 7.00
N GLN A 29 -11.38 5.93 7.96
CA GLN A 29 -11.29 6.78 9.15
C GLN A 29 -10.48 8.04 8.91
N GLY A 30 -9.97 8.26 7.70
CA GLY A 30 -9.22 9.45 7.33
C GLY A 30 -7.71 9.31 7.43
N HIS A 31 -7.19 8.11 7.71
CA HIS A 31 -5.75 7.88 7.73
C HIS A 31 -5.23 7.65 6.32
N GLU A 32 -3.95 7.87 6.12
CA GLU A 32 -3.29 7.77 4.83
C GLU A 32 -2.40 6.54 4.77
N VAL A 33 -2.53 5.76 3.69
CA VAL A 33 -1.70 4.58 3.47
C VAL A 33 -0.76 4.86 2.29
N ILE A 34 0.53 4.77 2.54
CA ILE A 34 1.58 5.03 1.55
C ILE A 34 2.40 3.76 1.37
N VAL A 35 2.46 3.25 0.15
CA VAL A 35 3.30 2.10 -0.18
C VAL A 35 4.60 2.62 -0.76
N ALA A 36 5.72 2.26 -0.12
CA ALA A 36 7.07 2.60 -0.59
C ALA A 36 7.66 1.36 -1.25
N ASP A 37 7.63 1.32 -2.57
CA ASP A 37 8.11 0.17 -3.34
C ASP A 37 9.60 0.28 -3.60
N GLY A 38 10.37 -0.72 -3.19
CA GLY A 38 11.83 -0.75 -3.29
C GLY A 38 12.35 -1.19 -4.66
N GLY A 39 11.54 -1.14 -5.70
CA GLY A 39 11.96 -1.53 -7.03
C GLY A 39 11.42 -2.89 -7.45
N SER A 40 10.18 -3.20 -7.08
CA SER A 40 9.56 -4.47 -7.46
C SER A 40 9.45 -4.61 -8.98
N ASN A 41 9.64 -5.82 -9.45
CA ASN A 41 9.49 -6.13 -10.87
C ASN A 41 8.40 -7.19 -11.12
N ASP A 42 7.55 -7.45 -10.14
CA ASP A 42 6.51 -8.47 -10.21
C ASP A 42 5.09 -7.88 -10.28
N GLY A 43 4.96 -6.55 -10.43
CA GLY A 43 3.65 -5.90 -10.47
C GLY A 43 3.12 -5.44 -9.12
N THR A 44 3.93 -5.49 -8.06
CA THR A 44 3.52 -5.06 -6.72
C THR A 44 2.95 -3.65 -6.72
N ALA A 45 3.67 -2.69 -7.30
CA ALA A 45 3.25 -1.28 -7.29
C ALA A 45 1.91 -1.09 -7.99
N GLN A 46 1.72 -1.75 -9.13
CA GLN A 46 0.46 -1.67 -9.89
C GLN A 46 -0.71 -2.24 -9.10
N ARG A 47 -0.49 -3.36 -8.42
CA ARG A 47 -1.55 -3.98 -7.60
C ARG A 47 -1.88 -3.16 -6.36
N ALA A 48 -0.90 -2.44 -5.82
CA ALA A 48 -1.11 -1.60 -4.64
C ALA A 48 -1.88 -0.32 -4.96
N ALA A 49 -1.81 0.15 -6.20
CA ALA A 49 -2.22 1.51 -6.55
C ALA A 49 -3.67 1.83 -6.20
N SER A 50 -4.60 0.87 -6.34
CA SER A 50 -6.02 1.11 -6.05
C SER A 50 -6.35 1.03 -4.56
N LEU A 51 -5.44 0.50 -3.74
CA LEU A 51 -5.69 0.23 -2.32
C LEU A 51 -4.85 1.10 -1.40
N ALA A 52 -3.99 1.94 -1.95
CA ALA A 52 -3.18 2.88 -1.20
C ALA A 52 -3.50 4.30 -1.64
N ASP A 53 -3.21 5.27 -0.79
CA ASP A 53 -3.38 6.68 -1.16
C ASP A 53 -2.24 7.14 -2.05
N HIS A 54 -1.03 6.63 -1.80
CA HIS A 54 0.14 6.91 -2.63
C HIS A 54 0.99 5.66 -2.76
N VAL A 55 1.61 5.50 -3.93
CA VAL A 55 2.65 4.49 -4.15
C VAL A 55 3.87 5.23 -4.64
N ILE A 56 4.98 5.12 -3.93
CA ILE A 56 6.24 5.77 -4.27
C ILE A 56 7.31 4.71 -4.49
N GLN A 57 8.27 5.04 -5.35
CA GLN A 57 9.37 4.14 -5.69
C GLN A 57 10.74 4.78 -5.40
#